data_b9daade4edf2e194ed41b5cc32500adc
#
_entry.id   b9daade4edf2e194ed41b5cc32500adc
#
_cell.length_a   1.000
_cell.length_b   1.000
_cell.length_c   1.000
_cell.angle_alpha   90.00
_cell.angle_beta   90.00
_cell.angle_gamma   90.00
#
_symmetry.space_group_name_H-M   'P 1'
#
loop_
_entity.id
_entity.type
_entity.pdbx_description
1 polymer ?
#
loop_
_entity_poly.entity_id
_entity_poly.type
_entity_poly.pdbx_seq_one_letter_code
_entity_poly.pdbx_strand_id
1 'polypeptide(L)'
;MERVVNGQDPLKSKLPIAKRLAKKMGYQLFKDYAFFPALAGFNAPAVFVGNATANIARNFWTSTIIFCGHFPEGAETFYDEDYQKESKGQWYYRQLLGSCNIEGKPWLHTMSGHLSYQIEHHLFPDIPAKRYREMAPRVREICKKHGLPYNTGSFAKQYGSVLKNIIKYSFPNKKEK
;
A
#
# COMPACT_ATOMS: atom_id res chain seq x y z
N MET A 1 3.91 -14.08 -7.67
CA MET A 1 3.02 -15.22 -7.39
C MET A 1 2.08 -15.52 -8.56
N GLU A 2 1.45 -14.50 -9.14
CA GLU A 2 0.52 -14.64 -10.27
C GLU A 2 1.12 -15.45 -11.45
N ARG A 3 2.35 -15.16 -11.88
CA ARG A 3 3.05 -15.93 -12.95
C ARG A 3 3.26 -17.41 -12.62
N VAL A 4 3.39 -17.76 -11.35
CA VAL A 4 3.47 -19.17 -10.90
C VAL A 4 2.11 -19.84 -10.97
N VAL A 5 1.06 -19.14 -10.52
CA VAL A 5 -0.33 -19.66 -10.58
C VAL A 5 -0.77 -19.87 -12.03
N ASN A 6 -0.36 -18.97 -12.92
CA ASN A 6 -0.67 -19.04 -14.36
C ASN A 6 0.27 -19.98 -15.13
N GLY A 7 1.17 -20.72 -14.44
CA GLY A 7 2.08 -21.70 -15.07
C GLY A 7 3.23 -21.09 -15.89
N GLN A 8 3.42 -19.76 -15.82
CA GLN A 8 4.48 -19.06 -16.58
C GLN A 8 5.87 -19.20 -15.96
N ASP A 9 5.95 -19.34 -14.63
CA ASP A 9 7.21 -19.56 -13.89
C ASP A 9 7.16 -20.87 -13.11
N PRO A 10 8.25 -21.68 -13.08
CA PRO A 10 8.28 -22.87 -12.25
C PRO A 10 8.29 -22.49 -10.76
N LEU A 11 7.53 -23.20 -9.93
CA LEU A 11 7.44 -22.95 -8.48
C LEU A 11 8.83 -22.97 -7.81
N LYS A 12 9.74 -23.79 -8.31
CA LYS A 12 11.13 -23.89 -7.82
C LYS A 12 11.90 -22.58 -7.90
N SER A 13 11.61 -21.73 -8.89
CA SER A 13 12.29 -20.42 -9.04
C SER A 13 11.97 -19.43 -7.92
N LYS A 14 10.82 -19.58 -7.26
CA LYS A 14 10.37 -18.73 -6.15
C LYS A 14 10.74 -19.27 -4.77
N LEU A 15 11.27 -20.50 -4.70
CA LEU A 15 11.63 -21.15 -3.42
C LEU A 15 12.64 -20.34 -2.58
N PRO A 16 13.70 -19.71 -3.13
CA PRO A 16 14.62 -18.88 -2.36
C PRO A 16 13.93 -17.67 -1.73
N ILE A 17 12.99 -17.05 -2.45
CA ILE A 17 12.21 -15.91 -1.96
C ILE A 17 11.27 -16.37 -0.85
N ALA A 18 10.57 -17.49 -1.05
CA ALA A 18 9.67 -18.07 -0.04
C ALA A 18 10.42 -18.43 1.25
N LYS A 19 11.60 -19.04 1.15
CA LYS A 19 12.46 -19.35 2.32
C LYS A 19 12.89 -18.08 3.06
N ARG A 20 13.30 -17.02 2.34
CA ARG A 20 13.66 -15.74 2.95
C ARG A 20 12.48 -15.10 3.66
N LEU A 21 11.30 -15.13 3.04
CA LEU A 21 10.06 -14.62 3.63
C LEU A 21 9.71 -15.40 4.90
N ALA A 22 9.69 -16.73 4.82
CA ALA A 22 9.41 -17.62 5.95
C ALA A 22 10.39 -17.39 7.13
N LYS A 23 11.68 -17.18 6.84
CA LYS A 23 12.68 -16.86 7.87
C LYS A 23 12.38 -15.52 8.55
N LYS A 24 12.05 -14.46 7.77
CA LYS A 24 11.70 -13.14 8.33
C LYS A 24 10.42 -13.19 9.16
N MET A 25 9.39 -13.86 8.64
CA MET A 25 8.12 -14.02 9.36
C MET A 25 8.30 -14.84 10.64
N GLY A 26 9.02 -15.96 10.56
CA GLY A 26 9.32 -16.80 11.71
C GLY A 26 10.07 -16.05 12.81
N TYR A 27 11.08 -15.26 12.43
CA TYR A 27 11.81 -14.42 13.38
C TYR A 27 10.88 -13.39 14.05
N GLN A 28 10.03 -12.72 13.28
CA GLN A 28 9.10 -11.72 13.82
C GLN A 28 8.07 -12.35 14.76
N LEU A 29 7.49 -13.50 14.36
CA LEU A 29 6.54 -14.23 15.19
C LEU A 29 7.20 -14.73 16.49
N PHE A 30 8.39 -15.29 16.40
CA PHE A 30 9.15 -15.73 17.57
C PHE A 30 9.41 -14.57 18.52
N LYS A 31 9.89 -13.43 18.00
CA LYS A 31 10.19 -12.24 18.78
C LYS A 31 8.95 -11.71 19.52
N ASP A 32 7.83 -11.56 18.81
CA ASP A 32 6.63 -10.90 19.35
C ASP A 32 5.80 -11.83 20.23
N TYR A 33 5.78 -13.15 19.95
CA TYR A 33 4.85 -14.10 20.59
C TYR A 33 5.51 -15.14 21.49
N ALA A 34 6.84 -15.24 21.47
CA ALA A 34 7.59 -16.12 22.36
C ALA A 34 8.63 -15.34 23.19
N PHE A 35 9.56 -14.65 22.54
CA PHE A 35 10.69 -14.00 23.22
C PHE A 35 10.25 -12.88 24.17
N PHE A 36 9.52 -11.88 23.72
CA PHE A 36 9.08 -10.80 24.61
C PHE A 36 8.11 -11.26 25.71
N PRO A 37 7.10 -12.12 25.46
CA PRO A 37 6.31 -12.71 26.52
C PRO A 37 7.15 -13.48 27.53
N ALA A 38 8.12 -14.29 27.11
CA ALA A 38 8.99 -15.04 28.02
C ALA A 38 9.80 -14.14 28.96
N LEU A 39 10.29 -12.99 28.46
CA LEU A 39 11.00 -12.00 29.27
C LEU A 39 10.10 -11.32 30.34
N ALA A 40 8.79 -11.31 30.11
CA ALA A 40 7.83 -10.68 31.02
C ALA A 40 7.44 -11.56 32.24
N GLY A 41 7.91 -12.81 32.28
CA GLY A 41 7.66 -13.74 33.41
C GLY A 41 6.17 -13.95 33.65
N PHE A 42 5.67 -13.61 34.84
CA PHE A 42 4.25 -13.75 35.20
C PHE A 42 3.30 -12.90 34.34
N ASN A 43 3.80 -11.83 33.72
CA ASN A 43 3.03 -10.97 32.82
C ASN A 43 3.04 -11.46 31.36
N ALA A 44 3.61 -12.65 31.06
CA ALA A 44 3.69 -13.19 29.71
C ALA A 44 2.35 -13.21 28.95
N PRO A 45 1.21 -13.62 29.54
CA PRO A 45 -0.07 -13.60 28.87
C PRO A 45 -0.53 -12.17 28.46
N ALA A 46 -0.31 -11.20 29.34
CA ALA A 46 -0.66 -9.80 29.04
C ALA A 46 0.18 -9.23 27.91
N VAL A 47 1.49 -9.51 27.89
CA VAL A 47 2.40 -9.10 26.80
C VAL A 47 2.03 -9.79 25.49
N PHE A 48 1.70 -11.08 25.51
CA PHE A 48 1.24 -11.81 24.33
C PHE A 48 -0.01 -11.18 23.72
N VAL A 49 -1.04 -10.95 24.54
CA VAL A 49 -2.30 -10.32 24.08
C VAL A 49 -2.07 -8.90 23.60
N GLY A 50 -1.24 -8.12 24.33
CA GLY A 50 -0.86 -6.77 23.91
C GLY A 50 -0.19 -6.73 22.54
N ASN A 51 0.79 -7.61 22.31
CA ASN A 51 1.47 -7.73 21.03
C ASN A 51 0.51 -8.18 19.90
N ALA A 52 -0.37 -9.14 20.18
CA ALA A 52 -1.38 -9.59 19.21
C ALA A 52 -2.31 -8.45 18.81
N THR A 53 -2.86 -7.73 19.78
CA THR A 53 -3.75 -6.59 19.56
C THR A 53 -3.06 -5.47 18.77
N ALA A 54 -1.84 -5.10 19.19
CA ALA A 54 -1.05 -4.08 18.51
C ALA A 54 -0.72 -4.46 17.05
N ASN A 55 -0.35 -5.72 16.81
CA ASN A 55 -0.06 -6.22 15.46
C ASN A 55 -1.29 -6.24 14.58
N ILE A 56 -2.45 -6.66 15.08
CA ILE A 56 -3.72 -6.64 14.34
C ILE A 56 -4.10 -5.21 13.98
N ALA A 57 -4.11 -4.31 14.97
CA ALA A 57 -4.46 -2.90 14.75
C ALA A 57 -3.53 -2.23 13.74
N ARG A 58 -2.21 -2.43 13.88
CA ARG A 58 -1.21 -1.91 12.95
C ARG A 58 -1.41 -2.46 11.55
N ASN A 59 -1.60 -3.76 11.39
CA ASN A 59 -1.72 -4.38 10.08
C ASN A 59 -3.00 -3.93 9.38
N PHE A 60 -4.12 -3.85 10.11
CA PHE A 60 -5.37 -3.32 9.58
C PHE A 60 -5.21 -1.87 9.13
N TRP A 61 -4.64 -1.02 9.98
CA TRP A 61 -4.39 0.39 9.65
C TRP A 61 -3.50 0.56 8.43
N THR A 62 -2.34 -0.11 8.44
CA THR A 62 -1.38 -0.01 7.34
C THR A 62 -1.96 -0.50 6.02
N SER A 63 -2.64 -1.64 6.02
CA SER A 63 -3.30 -2.17 4.81
C SER A 63 -4.37 -1.21 4.31
N THR A 64 -5.17 -0.63 5.21
CA THR A 64 -6.20 0.34 4.84
C THR A 64 -5.60 1.57 4.14
N ILE A 65 -4.52 2.14 4.69
CA ILE A 65 -3.84 3.30 4.09
C ILE A 65 -3.25 2.97 2.73
N ILE A 66 -2.56 1.82 2.60
CA ILE A 66 -1.97 1.37 1.33
C ILE A 66 -3.07 1.14 0.27
N PHE A 67 -4.15 0.46 0.63
CA PHE A 67 -5.24 0.20 -0.30
C PHE A 67 -5.94 1.49 -0.74
N CYS A 68 -6.15 2.44 0.16
CA CYS A 68 -6.68 3.76 -0.19
C CYS A 68 -5.74 4.58 -1.08
N GLY A 69 -4.45 4.29 -1.07
CA GLY A 69 -3.47 4.93 -1.94
C GLY A 69 -3.37 4.32 -3.36
N HIS A 70 -3.82 3.06 -3.55
CA HIS A 70 -3.56 2.32 -4.80
C HIS A 70 -4.79 1.73 -5.48
N PHE A 71 -5.87 1.46 -4.76
CA PHE A 71 -7.01 0.72 -5.28
C PHE A 71 -8.37 1.45 -5.26
N PRO A 72 -8.45 2.76 -4.96
CA PRO A 72 -9.73 3.44 -5.06
C PRO A 72 -10.12 3.64 -6.53
N GLU A 73 -11.37 4.01 -6.75
CA GLU A 73 -11.88 4.36 -8.07
C GLU A 73 -11.06 5.51 -8.67
N GLY A 74 -10.62 5.35 -9.91
CA GLY A 74 -9.76 6.31 -10.61
C GLY A 74 -8.24 6.08 -10.43
N ALA A 75 -7.81 5.05 -9.69
CA ALA A 75 -6.43 4.55 -9.75
C ALA A 75 -6.32 3.49 -10.84
N GLU A 76 -5.30 3.59 -11.68
CA GLU A 76 -5.04 2.64 -12.75
C GLU A 76 -4.01 1.58 -12.31
N THR A 77 -4.18 0.37 -12.83
CA THR A 77 -3.23 -0.73 -12.62
C THR A 77 -2.45 -0.96 -13.91
N PHE A 78 -1.14 -1.08 -13.79
CA PHE A 78 -0.22 -1.26 -14.91
C PHE A 78 0.44 -2.63 -14.86
N TYR A 79 0.66 -3.25 -16.02
CA TYR A 79 1.36 -4.52 -16.17
C TYR A 79 2.83 -4.27 -16.55
N ASP A 80 3.69 -5.26 -16.26
CA ASP A 80 5.15 -5.16 -16.51
C ASP A 80 5.51 -4.81 -17.95
N GLU A 81 4.65 -5.12 -18.92
CA GLU A 81 4.84 -4.85 -20.33
C GLU A 81 4.65 -3.37 -20.68
N ASP A 82 3.87 -2.63 -19.89
CA ASP A 82 3.46 -1.25 -20.17
C ASP A 82 4.61 -0.24 -19.97
N TYR A 83 5.65 -0.60 -19.21
CA TYR A 83 6.67 0.36 -18.78
C TYR A 83 8.12 0.00 -19.12
N GLN A 84 8.36 -1.10 -19.86
CA GLN A 84 9.73 -1.52 -20.21
C GLN A 84 10.49 -0.51 -21.08
N LYS A 85 9.81 0.40 -21.77
CA LYS A 85 10.39 1.42 -22.67
C LYS A 85 9.84 2.82 -22.40
N GLU A 86 9.32 3.08 -21.19
CA GLU A 86 8.76 4.38 -20.88
C GLU A 86 9.84 5.47 -20.80
N SER A 87 9.52 6.67 -21.26
CA SER A 87 10.31 7.87 -21.02
C SER A 87 10.11 8.34 -19.57
N LYS A 88 11.01 9.19 -19.06
CA LYS A 88 10.89 9.77 -17.73
C LYS A 88 9.56 10.51 -17.52
N GLY A 89 9.05 11.19 -18.56
CA GLY A 89 7.75 11.86 -18.51
C GLY A 89 6.59 10.88 -18.37
N GLN A 90 6.61 9.79 -19.13
CA GLN A 90 5.63 8.72 -19.03
C GLN A 90 5.66 8.03 -17.65
N TRP A 91 6.87 7.84 -17.10
CA TRP A 91 7.01 7.34 -15.73
C TRP A 91 6.30 8.23 -14.71
N TYR A 92 6.53 9.54 -14.73
CA TYR A 92 5.83 10.48 -13.83
C TYR A 92 4.31 10.45 -14.03
N TYR A 93 3.85 10.41 -15.28
CA TYR A 93 2.43 10.33 -15.60
C TYR A 93 1.79 9.05 -15.06
N ARG A 94 2.46 7.91 -15.21
CA ARG A 94 2.02 6.64 -14.65
C ARG A 94 1.97 6.65 -13.12
N GLN A 95 2.91 7.31 -12.44
CA GLN A 95 2.84 7.48 -10.98
C GLN A 95 1.60 8.26 -10.55
N LEU A 96 1.21 9.29 -11.31
CA LEU A 96 -0.02 10.05 -11.06
C LEU A 96 -1.28 9.21 -11.25
N LEU A 97 -1.32 8.39 -12.31
CA LEU A 97 -2.48 7.53 -12.60
C LEU A 97 -2.63 6.37 -11.60
N GLY A 98 -1.51 5.81 -11.13
CA GLY A 98 -1.50 4.63 -10.24
C GLY A 98 -1.55 4.95 -8.75
N SER A 99 -1.71 6.22 -8.36
CA SER A 99 -1.71 6.62 -6.96
C SER A 99 -2.77 7.65 -6.63
N CYS A 100 -3.21 7.63 -5.36
CA CYS A 100 -4.28 8.50 -4.87
C CYS A 100 -3.94 9.06 -3.50
N ASN A 101 -4.24 10.32 -3.27
CA ASN A 101 -4.07 10.96 -1.97
C ASN A 101 -5.32 10.82 -1.10
N ILE A 102 -5.11 10.82 0.21
CA ILE A 102 -6.17 10.81 1.22
C ILE A 102 -6.19 12.18 1.89
N GLU A 103 -7.31 12.89 1.77
CA GLU A 103 -7.53 14.15 2.47
C GLU A 103 -7.96 13.90 3.91
N GLY A 104 -7.44 14.69 4.83
CA GLY A 104 -7.77 14.56 6.24
C GLY A 104 -7.11 15.61 7.13
N LYS A 105 -7.35 15.46 8.42
CA LYS A 105 -6.76 16.32 9.46
C LYS A 105 -5.27 15.94 9.69
N PRO A 106 -4.46 16.82 10.27
CA PRO A 106 -3.03 16.58 10.52
C PRO A 106 -2.71 15.26 11.23
N TRP A 107 -3.57 14.81 12.13
CA TRP A 107 -3.39 13.53 12.82
C TRP A 107 -3.42 12.32 11.86
N LEU A 108 -4.29 12.34 10.82
CA LEU A 108 -4.36 11.28 9.82
C LEU A 108 -3.04 11.16 9.06
N HIS A 109 -2.49 12.30 8.65
CA HIS A 109 -1.21 12.33 7.94
C HIS A 109 -0.06 11.81 8.81
N THR A 110 -0.03 12.17 10.07
CA THR A 110 0.97 11.68 11.04
C THR A 110 0.81 10.18 11.29
N MET A 111 -0.42 9.70 11.55
CA MET A 111 -0.71 8.30 11.83
C MET A 111 -0.50 7.38 10.61
N SER A 112 -0.63 7.90 9.41
CA SER A 112 -0.32 7.17 8.17
C SER A 112 1.17 7.22 7.80
N GLY A 113 2.04 7.83 8.63
CA GLY A 113 3.44 8.07 8.26
C GLY A 113 3.58 8.96 7.02
N HIS A 114 2.64 9.87 6.81
CA HIS A 114 2.49 10.71 5.62
C HIS A 114 2.22 9.96 4.30
N LEU A 115 1.95 8.65 4.33
CA LEU A 115 1.53 7.88 3.15
C LEU A 115 0.13 8.25 2.63
N SER A 116 -0.60 9.11 3.34
CA SER A 116 -1.79 9.80 2.82
C SER A 116 -1.48 10.75 1.66
N TYR A 117 -0.21 11.12 1.45
CA TYR A 117 0.31 11.83 0.28
C TYR A 117 0.97 10.84 -0.69
N GLN A 118 0.19 9.87 -1.17
CA GLN A 118 0.70 8.76 -1.96
C GLN A 118 1.24 9.20 -3.32
N ILE A 119 0.62 10.21 -3.94
CA ILE A 119 1.08 10.80 -5.20
C ILE A 119 2.49 11.37 -5.02
N GLU A 120 2.71 12.19 -4.00
CA GLU A 120 4.02 12.78 -3.71
C GLU A 120 5.06 11.73 -3.36
N HIS A 121 4.64 10.68 -2.63
CA HIS A 121 5.50 9.54 -2.32
C HIS A 121 5.96 8.82 -3.58
N HIS A 122 5.09 8.60 -4.55
CA HIS A 122 5.44 7.95 -5.82
C HIS A 122 6.27 8.83 -6.74
N LEU A 123 5.99 10.13 -6.80
CA LEU A 123 6.76 11.05 -7.62
C LEU A 123 8.16 11.31 -7.09
N PHE A 124 8.33 11.32 -5.76
CA PHE A 124 9.55 11.74 -5.07
C PHE A 124 9.90 10.81 -3.90
N PRO A 125 10.15 9.51 -4.16
CA PRO A 125 10.37 8.52 -3.10
C PRO A 125 11.60 8.79 -2.22
N ASP A 126 12.57 9.54 -2.74
CA ASP A 126 13.81 9.88 -2.04
C ASP A 126 13.67 11.07 -1.06
N ILE A 127 12.52 11.74 -1.09
CA ILE A 127 12.28 12.87 -0.18
C ILE A 127 11.65 12.35 1.13
N PRO A 128 12.11 12.85 2.30
CA PRO A 128 11.52 12.46 3.58
C PRO A 128 10.01 12.71 3.61
N ALA A 129 9.22 11.71 4.00
CA ALA A 129 7.77 11.71 3.93
C ALA A 129 7.09 12.92 4.60
N LYS A 130 7.69 13.48 5.65
CA LYS A 130 7.23 14.69 6.34
C LYS A 130 7.12 15.91 5.39
N ARG A 131 7.94 15.94 4.33
CA ARG A 131 7.98 17.07 3.35
C ARG A 131 6.87 16.97 2.30
N TYR A 132 6.20 15.83 2.15
CA TYR A 132 5.13 15.68 1.16
C TYR A 132 4.00 16.68 1.36
N ARG A 133 3.66 16.99 2.62
CA ARG A 133 2.66 18.02 2.94
C ARG A 133 2.99 19.39 2.35
N GLU A 134 4.28 19.75 2.34
CA GLU A 134 4.75 21.04 1.80
C GLU A 134 4.73 21.04 0.27
N MET A 135 4.93 19.88 -0.35
CA MET A 135 5.02 19.72 -1.80
C MET A 135 3.66 19.56 -2.47
N ALA A 136 2.70 18.93 -1.81
CA ALA A 136 1.39 18.59 -2.36
C ALA A 136 0.65 19.78 -3.00
N PRO A 137 0.62 20.99 -2.43
CA PRO A 137 0.00 22.14 -3.07
C PRO A 137 0.61 22.46 -4.43
N ARG A 138 1.95 22.39 -4.53
CA ARG A 138 2.67 22.69 -5.77
C ARG A 138 2.47 21.61 -6.83
N VAL A 139 2.47 20.32 -6.44
CA VAL A 139 2.16 19.20 -7.34
C VAL A 139 0.74 19.35 -7.89
N ARG A 140 -0.23 19.63 -7.02
CA ARG A 140 -1.63 19.86 -7.41
C ARG A 140 -1.77 21.03 -8.40
N GLU A 141 -1.07 22.13 -8.17
CA GLU A 141 -1.05 23.29 -9.08
C GLU A 141 -0.51 22.92 -10.47
N ILE A 142 0.59 22.21 -10.53
CA ILE A 142 1.20 21.72 -11.78
C ILE A 142 0.22 20.80 -12.52
N CYS A 143 -0.38 19.84 -11.83
CA CYS A 143 -1.37 18.95 -12.41
C CYS A 143 -2.55 19.73 -13.00
N LYS A 144 -3.09 20.69 -12.24
CA LYS A 144 -4.19 21.56 -12.70
C LYS A 144 -3.80 22.37 -13.93
N LYS A 145 -2.61 22.98 -13.94
CA LYS A 145 -2.10 23.80 -15.05
C LYS A 145 -1.98 23.01 -16.35
N HIS A 146 -1.59 21.74 -16.26
CA HIS A 146 -1.32 20.89 -17.44
C HIS A 146 -2.43 19.88 -17.73
N GLY A 147 -3.58 19.96 -17.05
CA GLY A 147 -4.67 19.01 -17.23
C GLY A 147 -4.34 17.56 -16.85
N LEU A 148 -3.38 17.38 -15.92
CA LEU A 148 -2.95 16.06 -15.45
C LEU A 148 -3.86 15.56 -14.32
N PRO A 149 -4.07 14.24 -14.19
CA PRO A 149 -4.85 13.67 -13.11
C PRO A 149 -4.18 13.91 -11.76
N TYR A 150 -4.99 14.25 -10.75
CA TYR A 150 -4.55 14.34 -9.35
C TYR A 150 -5.68 13.79 -8.48
N ASN A 151 -5.68 12.45 -8.31
CA ASN A 151 -6.76 11.77 -7.59
C ASN A 151 -6.62 11.99 -6.08
N THR A 152 -7.62 12.62 -5.49
CA THR A 152 -7.66 12.90 -4.05
C THR A 152 -9.08 12.82 -3.53
N GLY A 153 -9.24 12.44 -2.27
CA GLY A 153 -10.55 12.37 -1.65
C GLY A 153 -10.47 12.12 -0.15
N SER A 154 -11.60 12.29 0.52
CA SER A 154 -11.68 12.00 1.95
C SER A 154 -11.39 10.52 2.23
N PHE A 155 -10.90 10.20 3.42
CA PHE A 155 -10.63 8.83 3.84
C PHE A 155 -11.85 7.91 3.64
N ALA A 156 -13.04 8.35 4.03
CA ALA A 156 -14.26 7.57 3.87
C ALA A 156 -14.60 7.28 2.39
N LYS A 157 -14.40 8.26 1.50
CA LYS A 157 -14.61 8.11 0.05
C LYS A 157 -13.63 7.10 -0.52
N GLN A 158 -12.33 7.24 -0.24
CA GLN A 158 -11.30 6.34 -0.76
C GLN A 158 -11.50 4.91 -0.25
N TYR A 159 -11.72 4.73 1.05
CA TYR A 159 -11.95 3.41 1.65
C TYR A 159 -13.23 2.75 1.14
N GLY A 160 -14.34 3.50 1.05
CA GLY A 160 -15.60 2.98 0.48
C GLY A 160 -15.44 2.53 -0.98
N SER A 161 -14.68 3.27 -1.76
CA SER A 161 -14.36 2.94 -3.15
C SER A 161 -13.51 1.66 -3.26
N VAL A 162 -12.51 1.49 -2.37
CA VAL A 162 -11.71 0.25 -2.27
C VAL A 162 -12.59 -0.96 -1.96
N LEU A 163 -13.46 -0.85 -0.94
CA LEU A 163 -14.38 -1.94 -0.59
C LEU A 163 -15.31 -2.30 -1.75
N LYS A 164 -15.86 -1.30 -2.44
CA LYS A 164 -16.67 -1.50 -3.64
C LYS A 164 -15.91 -2.25 -4.72
N ASN A 165 -14.65 -1.88 -4.98
CA ASN A 165 -13.81 -2.56 -5.95
C ASN A 165 -13.47 -3.99 -5.54
N ILE A 166 -13.15 -4.23 -4.27
CA ILE A 166 -12.91 -5.59 -3.76
C ILE A 166 -14.14 -6.47 -3.98
N ILE A 167 -15.34 -5.99 -3.62
CA ILE A 167 -16.58 -6.74 -3.82
C ILE A 167 -16.82 -6.98 -5.32
N LYS A 168 -16.69 -5.94 -6.14
CA LYS A 168 -16.91 -6.03 -7.60
C LYS A 168 -16.02 -7.09 -8.25
N TYR A 169 -14.73 -7.12 -7.91
CA TYR A 169 -13.76 -8.04 -8.52
C TYR A 169 -13.65 -9.39 -7.81
N SER A 170 -14.35 -9.58 -6.68
CA SER A 170 -14.47 -10.90 -6.03
C SER A 170 -15.43 -11.84 -6.76
N PHE A 171 -16.29 -11.30 -7.63
CA PHE A 171 -17.20 -12.10 -8.43
C PHE A 171 -16.67 -12.23 -9.87
N PRO A 172 -16.79 -13.43 -10.48
CA PRO A 172 -16.35 -13.61 -11.86
C PRO A 172 -17.16 -12.69 -12.79
N ASN A 173 -16.46 -11.94 -13.64
CA ASN A 173 -17.12 -11.17 -14.68
C ASN A 173 -17.94 -12.12 -15.56
N LYS A 174 -19.22 -11.80 -15.83
CA LYS A 174 -19.96 -12.47 -16.89
C LYS A 174 -19.11 -12.32 -18.15
N LYS A 175 -18.67 -13.47 -18.73
CA LYS A 175 -18.01 -13.47 -20.04
C LYS A 175 -18.91 -12.70 -20.98
N GLU A 176 -18.45 -11.58 -21.49
CA GLU A 176 -19.03 -10.99 -22.70
C GLU A 176 -18.91 -12.05 -23.78
N LYS A 177 -20.09 -12.49 -24.26
CA LYS A 177 -20.21 -13.44 -25.40
C LYS A 177 -19.93 -12.69 -26.69
#